data_f864ddbac5d39395d50a482d0ac40cdb
#
_entry.id   f864ddbac5d39395d50a482d0ac40cdb
#
_cell.length_a   1.000
_cell.length_b   1.000
_cell.length_c   1.000
_cell.angle_alpha   90.00
_cell.angle_beta   90.00
_cell.angle_gamma   90.00
#
_symmetry.space_group_name_H-M   'P 1'
#
loop_
_entity.id
_entity.type
_entity.pdbx_description
1 polymer ?
#
loop_
_entity_poly.entity_id
_entity_poly.type
_entity_poly.pdbx_seq_one_letter_code
_entity_poly.pdbx_strand_id
1 'polypeptide(L)'
;SREVFFDTLCRSLGTAVPADMARLEDVFSWVNIQERIFYAEAVLTIPAGESVQVEAALPKEASFDFACAHTENRGIYGYDLVTQLGSALSFTCQTAALAHTEQIAIVRQNFGFDLAAGLTSVPLEPDQEYYYLEVRRSK
;
A
#
# COMPACT_ATOMS: atom_id res chain seq x y z
N SER A 1 -12.23 10.87 -16.37
CA SER A 1 -11.79 12.24 -16.73
C SER A 1 -11.78 13.11 -15.48
N ARG A 2 -11.06 14.21 -15.48
CA ARG A 2 -10.98 15.21 -14.40
C ARG A 2 -12.37 15.66 -13.95
N GLU A 3 -13.26 15.93 -14.88
CA GLU A 3 -14.64 16.39 -14.63
C GLU A 3 -15.45 15.37 -13.83
N VAL A 4 -15.37 14.08 -14.18
CA VAL A 4 -16.07 13.01 -13.48
C VAL A 4 -15.57 12.88 -12.03
N PHE A 5 -14.27 13.02 -11.83
CA PHE A 5 -13.70 13.00 -10.48
C PHE A 5 -14.22 14.16 -9.63
N PHE A 6 -14.22 15.38 -10.18
CA PHE A 6 -14.70 16.56 -9.48
C PHE A 6 -16.19 16.50 -9.17
N ASP A 7 -16.98 16.08 -10.12
CA ASP A 7 -18.43 15.93 -9.95
C ASP A 7 -18.74 14.89 -8.85
N THR A 8 -18.00 13.79 -8.83
CA THR A 8 -18.15 12.77 -7.80
C THR A 8 -17.70 13.28 -6.44
N LEU A 9 -16.57 13.99 -6.37
CA LEU A 9 -16.06 14.57 -5.12
C LEU A 9 -17.02 15.62 -4.54
N CYS A 10 -17.49 16.54 -5.38
CA CYS A 10 -18.42 17.58 -4.94
C CYS A 10 -19.75 16.99 -4.48
N ARG A 11 -20.26 15.97 -5.14
CA ARG A 11 -21.45 15.24 -4.70
C ARG A 11 -21.25 14.57 -3.34
N SER A 12 -20.12 13.91 -3.13
CA SER A 12 -19.83 13.25 -1.84
C SER A 12 -19.63 14.24 -0.70
N LEU A 13 -19.16 15.44 -1.00
CA LEU A 13 -19.01 16.52 -0.01
C LEU A 13 -20.28 17.37 0.15
N GLY A 14 -21.34 17.12 -0.62
CA GLY A 14 -22.57 17.92 -0.58
C GLY A 14 -22.39 19.36 -1.05
N THR A 15 -21.36 19.64 -1.86
CA THR A 15 -21.05 20.97 -2.38
C THR A 15 -21.36 21.08 -3.87
N ALA A 16 -21.72 22.28 -4.32
CA ALA A 16 -21.89 22.55 -5.75
C ALA A 16 -20.53 22.57 -6.46
N VAL A 17 -20.49 22.05 -7.69
CA VAL A 17 -19.30 22.16 -8.55
C VAL A 17 -19.04 23.63 -8.84
N PRO A 18 -17.85 24.18 -8.56
CA PRO A 18 -17.52 25.56 -8.87
C PRO A 18 -17.60 25.81 -10.38
N ALA A 19 -18.22 26.93 -10.78
CA ALA A 19 -18.31 27.32 -12.17
C ALA A 19 -16.97 27.86 -12.74
N ASP A 20 -16.02 28.16 -11.87
CA ASP A 20 -14.73 28.74 -12.22
C ASP A 20 -13.66 27.67 -12.29
N MET A 21 -13.16 27.39 -13.48
CA MET A 21 -12.13 26.38 -13.74
C MET A 21 -10.78 26.68 -13.04
N ALA A 22 -10.44 27.96 -12.83
CA ALA A 22 -9.22 28.34 -12.12
C ALA A 22 -9.29 27.91 -10.63
N ARG A 23 -10.45 28.08 -10.00
CA ARG A 23 -10.69 27.57 -8.64
C ARG A 23 -10.67 26.05 -8.56
N LEU A 24 -11.11 25.36 -9.62
CA LEU A 24 -11.03 23.92 -9.71
C LEU A 24 -9.58 23.46 -9.79
N GLU A 25 -8.73 24.15 -10.51
CA GLU A 25 -7.29 23.82 -10.57
C GLU A 25 -6.58 24.06 -9.26
N ASP A 26 -6.89 25.13 -8.54
CA ASP A 26 -6.35 25.39 -7.21
C ASP A 26 -6.78 24.31 -6.20
N VAL A 27 -8.06 23.95 -6.18
CA VAL A 27 -8.57 22.84 -5.34
C VAL A 27 -7.92 21.52 -5.73
N PHE A 28 -7.73 21.29 -7.02
CA PHE A 28 -7.09 20.05 -7.50
C PHE A 28 -5.62 19.98 -7.10
N SER A 29 -4.90 21.09 -7.20
CA SER A 29 -3.52 21.18 -6.74
C SER A 29 -3.42 20.94 -5.24
N TRP A 30 -4.29 21.55 -4.47
CA TRP A 30 -4.34 21.34 -3.03
C TRP A 30 -4.68 19.90 -2.64
N VAL A 31 -5.68 19.29 -3.28
CA VAL A 31 -6.04 17.87 -3.08
C VAL A 31 -4.90 16.94 -3.50
N ASN A 32 -4.09 17.33 -4.48
CA ASN A 32 -2.97 16.51 -4.96
C ASN A 32 -1.81 16.44 -3.97
N ILE A 33 -1.61 17.45 -3.15
CA ILE A 33 -0.56 17.46 -2.12
C ILE A 33 -0.99 16.85 -0.79
N GLN A 34 -2.29 16.54 -0.63
CA GLN A 34 -2.78 15.88 0.57
C GLN A 34 -2.58 14.36 0.48
N GLU A 35 -2.25 13.76 1.60
CA GLU A 35 -2.31 12.30 1.72
C GLU A 35 -3.74 11.83 1.48
N ARG A 36 -3.90 10.81 0.63
CA ARG A 36 -5.20 10.28 0.25
C ARG A 36 -5.30 8.83 0.65
N ILE A 37 -6.38 8.53 1.32
CA ILE A 37 -6.76 7.16 1.63
C ILE A 37 -7.92 6.79 0.71
N PHE A 38 -7.75 5.74 -0.07
CA PHE A 38 -8.79 5.17 -0.92
C PHE A 38 -9.26 3.87 -0.30
N TYR A 39 -10.56 3.72 -0.16
CA TYR A 39 -11.18 2.47 0.26
C TYR A 39 -11.78 1.78 -0.96
N ALA A 40 -11.44 0.53 -1.15
CA ALA A 40 -12.15 -0.35 -2.08
C ALA A 40 -13.14 -1.18 -1.26
N GLU A 41 -14.42 -1.04 -1.53
CA GLU A 41 -15.47 -1.80 -0.87
C GLU A 41 -15.94 -2.94 -1.78
N ALA A 42 -16.01 -4.14 -1.23
CA ALA A 42 -16.61 -5.30 -1.86
C ALA A 42 -17.53 -6.00 -0.87
N VAL A 43 -18.75 -6.30 -1.29
CA VAL A 43 -19.70 -7.05 -0.50
C VAL A 43 -19.61 -8.52 -0.86
N LEU A 44 -19.31 -9.36 0.11
CA LEU A 44 -19.19 -10.80 -0.06
C LEU A 44 -20.29 -11.51 0.75
N THR A 45 -20.94 -12.47 0.13
CA THR A 45 -21.86 -13.36 0.84
C THR A 45 -21.19 -14.72 0.99
N ILE A 46 -20.97 -15.14 2.22
CA ILE A 46 -20.38 -16.45 2.54
C ILE A 46 -21.48 -17.31 3.12
N PRO A 47 -21.91 -18.38 2.43
CA PRO A 47 -22.90 -19.30 2.96
C PRO A 47 -22.40 -20.00 4.23
N ALA A 48 -23.35 -20.43 5.07
CA ALA A 48 -22.99 -21.08 6.33
C ALA A 48 -22.19 -22.38 6.08
N GLY A 49 -21.06 -22.50 6.74
CA GLY A 49 -20.15 -23.65 6.62
C GLY A 49 -19.24 -23.63 5.39
N GLU A 50 -19.27 -22.57 4.59
CA GLU A 50 -18.40 -22.42 3.42
C GLU A 50 -17.29 -21.41 3.66
N SER A 51 -16.28 -21.41 2.77
CA SER A 51 -15.20 -20.44 2.73
C SER A 51 -15.13 -19.80 1.34
N VAL A 52 -14.71 -18.55 1.31
CA VAL A 52 -14.48 -17.79 0.06
C VAL A 52 -13.04 -17.32 0.05
N GLN A 53 -12.37 -17.52 -1.07
CA GLN A 53 -11.07 -16.93 -1.33
C GLN A 53 -11.25 -15.60 -2.05
N VAL A 54 -10.61 -14.57 -1.53
CA VAL A 54 -10.58 -13.24 -2.14
C VAL A 54 -9.14 -12.90 -2.47
N GLU A 55 -8.92 -12.43 -3.70
CA GLU A 55 -7.63 -11.94 -4.14
C GLU A 55 -7.75 -10.47 -4.51
N ALA A 56 -6.82 -9.66 -4.03
CA ALA A 56 -6.70 -8.25 -4.41
C ALA A 56 -5.24 -7.95 -4.77
N ALA A 57 -5.03 -7.33 -5.92
CA ALA A 57 -3.72 -6.88 -6.37
C ALA A 57 -3.70 -5.35 -6.41
N LEU A 58 -2.82 -4.76 -5.62
CA LEU A 58 -2.68 -3.31 -5.54
C LEU A 58 -1.22 -2.94 -5.88
N PRO A 59 -0.99 -2.06 -6.87
CA PRO A 59 0.34 -1.49 -7.07
C PRO A 59 0.70 -0.65 -5.84
N LYS A 60 1.87 -0.89 -5.28
CA LYS A 60 2.41 -0.11 -4.17
C LYS A 60 3.76 0.44 -4.58
N GLU A 61 3.86 1.76 -4.65
CA GLU A 61 5.13 2.43 -4.76
C GLU A 61 5.91 2.32 -3.44
N ALA A 62 7.22 2.49 -3.51
CA ALA A 62 8.03 2.55 -2.31
C ALA A 62 7.53 3.68 -1.40
N SER A 63 7.41 3.40 -0.10
CA SER A 63 7.04 4.42 0.90
C SER A 63 8.09 5.53 0.98
N PHE A 64 9.35 5.16 0.69
CA PHE A 64 10.46 6.10 0.52
C PHE A 64 11.51 5.50 -0.41
N ASP A 65 12.30 6.35 -1.06
CA ASP A 65 13.47 5.96 -1.80
C ASP A 65 14.66 6.87 -1.47
N PHE A 66 15.84 6.32 -1.66
CA PHE A 66 17.09 7.03 -1.49
C PHE A 66 17.82 7.22 -2.83
N ALA A 67 17.09 7.31 -3.94
CA ALA A 67 17.68 7.43 -5.27
C ALA A 67 18.63 8.63 -5.40
N CYS A 68 18.33 9.73 -4.72
CA CYS A 68 19.14 10.96 -4.68
C CYS A 68 20.08 11.03 -3.48
N ALA A 69 20.16 10.02 -2.63
CA ALA A 69 21.06 10.02 -1.49
C ALA A 69 22.53 9.95 -1.93
N HIS A 70 23.39 10.70 -1.26
CA HIS A 70 24.85 10.68 -1.47
C HIS A 70 25.58 9.74 -0.49
N THR A 71 24.87 8.78 0.08
CA THR A 71 25.34 7.86 1.12
C THR A 71 25.23 6.41 0.67
N GLU A 72 25.58 5.48 1.55
CA GLU A 72 25.37 4.05 1.39
C GLU A 72 23.91 3.66 1.13
N ASN A 73 22.96 4.52 1.48
CA ASN A 73 21.54 4.31 1.24
C ASN A 73 21.11 4.54 -0.22
N ARG A 74 21.98 5.06 -1.06
CA ARG A 74 21.64 5.33 -2.46
C ARG A 74 21.14 4.09 -3.19
N GLY A 75 19.96 4.22 -3.83
CA GLY A 75 19.33 3.15 -4.58
C GLY A 75 18.61 2.12 -3.72
N ILE A 76 18.35 2.43 -2.46
CA ILE A 76 17.48 1.63 -1.59
C ILE A 76 16.05 2.14 -1.74
N TYR A 77 15.10 1.21 -1.82
CA TYR A 77 13.66 1.45 -1.82
C TYR A 77 13.06 0.81 -0.58
N GLY A 78 12.30 1.59 0.17
CA GLY A 78 11.66 1.14 1.40
C GLY A 78 10.17 0.92 1.24
N TYR A 79 9.67 -0.16 1.79
CA TYR A 79 8.25 -0.53 1.80
C TYR A 79 7.81 -0.79 3.22
N ASP A 80 6.70 -0.18 3.59
CA ASP A 80 6.08 -0.36 4.90
C ASP A 80 4.78 -1.16 4.74
N LEU A 81 4.52 -2.02 5.71
CA LEU A 81 3.27 -2.75 5.86
C LEU A 81 2.75 -2.54 7.28
N VAL A 82 1.53 -2.03 7.38
CA VAL A 82 0.78 -1.96 8.64
C VAL A 82 -0.31 -3.02 8.57
N THR A 83 -0.30 -3.96 9.51
CA THR A 83 -1.16 -5.16 9.45
C THR A 83 -2.54 -4.97 10.07
N GLN A 84 -2.73 -3.96 10.91
CA GLN A 84 -3.93 -3.77 11.71
C GLN A 84 -4.51 -2.35 11.61
N LEU A 85 -4.68 -1.82 10.44
CA LEU A 85 -5.20 -0.46 10.16
C LEU A 85 -6.61 -0.20 10.75
N GLY A 86 -6.80 -0.38 12.06
CA GLY A 86 -8.09 -0.18 12.72
C GLY A 86 -9.19 -1.09 12.19
N SER A 87 -8.83 -2.21 11.59
CA SER A 87 -9.76 -3.21 11.07
C SER A 87 -10.57 -3.84 12.18
N ALA A 88 -11.86 -4.00 11.96
CA ALA A 88 -12.74 -4.81 12.81
C ALA A 88 -12.53 -6.33 12.57
N LEU A 89 -11.68 -6.70 11.62
CA LEU A 89 -11.37 -8.08 11.31
C LEU A 89 -10.30 -8.61 12.26
N SER A 90 -10.51 -9.81 12.77
CA SER A 90 -9.49 -10.59 13.45
C SER A 90 -8.99 -11.70 12.51
N PHE A 91 -7.68 -11.85 12.45
CA PHE A 91 -7.04 -12.85 11.60
C PHE A 91 -6.52 -14.00 12.46
N THR A 92 -6.79 -15.23 12.05
CA THR A 92 -6.24 -16.44 12.71
C THR A 92 -4.76 -16.59 12.39
N CYS A 93 -4.37 -16.23 11.18
CA CYS A 93 -2.98 -16.18 10.75
C CYS A 93 -2.79 -15.15 9.63
N GLN A 94 -1.62 -14.60 9.57
CA GLN A 94 -1.16 -13.74 8.47
C GLN A 94 0.20 -14.25 8.01
N THR A 95 0.44 -14.21 6.72
CA THR A 95 1.71 -14.62 6.13
C THR A 95 2.13 -13.59 5.10
N ALA A 96 3.37 -13.17 5.15
CA ALA A 96 3.99 -12.39 4.10
C ALA A 96 4.81 -13.28 3.19
N ALA A 97 4.74 -13.05 1.88
CA ALA A 97 5.55 -13.76 0.91
C ALA A 97 6.13 -12.81 -0.14
N LEU A 98 7.36 -13.10 -0.56
CA LEU A 98 8.06 -12.40 -1.63
C LEU A 98 8.07 -13.25 -2.89
N ALA A 99 7.69 -12.66 -4.01
CA ALA A 99 7.88 -13.23 -5.34
C ALA A 99 8.99 -12.46 -6.07
N HIS A 100 9.55 -13.09 -7.13
CA HIS A 100 10.59 -12.48 -7.99
C HIS A 100 11.82 -12.00 -7.21
N THR A 101 12.23 -12.77 -6.23
CA THR A 101 13.32 -12.43 -5.31
C THR A 101 14.69 -12.34 -5.98
N GLU A 102 14.84 -12.90 -7.18
CA GLU A 102 16.03 -12.80 -8.03
C GLU A 102 16.33 -11.38 -8.50
N GLN A 103 15.33 -10.49 -8.45
CA GLN A 103 15.44 -9.10 -8.91
C GLN A 103 15.85 -8.14 -7.80
N ILE A 104 15.87 -8.61 -6.56
CA ILE A 104 16.10 -7.78 -5.39
C ILE A 104 17.18 -8.35 -4.46
N ALA A 105 17.86 -7.43 -3.78
CA ALA A 105 18.68 -7.76 -2.62
C ALA A 105 18.06 -7.05 -1.40
N ILE A 106 17.75 -7.78 -0.35
CA ILE A 106 17.25 -7.23 0.91
C ILE A 106 18.41 -6.55 1.62
N VAL A 107 18.20 -5.31 2.04
CA VAL A 107 19.20 -4.49 2.75
C VAL A 107 18.89 -4.48 4.25
N ARG A 108 17.64 -4.17 4.61
CA ARG A 108 17.14 -4.14 5.99
C ARG A 108 15.68 -4.58 6.00
N GLN A 109 15.27 -5.23 7.08
CA GLN A 109 13.90 -5.69 7.25
C GLN A 109 13.62 -6.12 8.68
N ASN A 110 12.35 -6.27 9.03
CA ASN A 110 11.92 -6.93 10.25
C ASN A 110 10.89 -8.07 10.01
N PHE A 111 10.73 -8.51 8.76
CA PHE A 111 9.86 -9.63 8.40
C PHE A 111 10.45 -11.00 8.78
N GLY A 112 11.77 -11.14 8.70
CA GLY A 112 12.46 -12.42 8.88
C GLY A 112 12.70 -13.23 7.61
N PHE A 113 12.60 -12.61 6.41
CA PHE A 113 12.98 -13.27 5.16
C PHE A 113 14.48 -13.61 5.14
N ASP A 114 14.83 -14.76 4.58
CA ASP A 114 16.21 -15.13 4.29
C ASP A 114 16.31 -15.72 2.87
N LEU A 115 16.66 -14.87 1.92
CA LEU A 115 16.74 -15.25 0.51
C LEU A 115 17.88 -16.27 0.25
N ALA A 116 18.95 -16.21 1.04
CA ALA A 116 20.06 -17.15 0.91
C ALA A 116 19.67 -18.56 1.34
N ALA A 117 18.80 -18.67 2.35
CA ALA A 117 18.22 -19.93 2.79
C ALA A 117 16.95 -20.33 2.02
N GLY A 118 16.51 -19.52 1.07
CA GLY A 118 15.28 -19.77 0.32
C GLY A 118 14.01 -19.46 1.13
N LEU A 119 14.13 -18.79 2.26
CA LEU A 119 13.00 -18.42 3.11
C LEU A 119 12.33 -17.14 2.57
N THR A 120 11.39 -17.31 1.65
CA THR A 120 10.64 -16.24 0.99
C THR A 120 9.22 -16.05 1.51
N SER A 121 8.79 -16.89 2.45
CA SER A 121 7.46 -16.81 3.08
C SER A 121 7.63 -16.95 4.57
N VAL A 122 7.05 -16.02 5.33
CA VAL A 122 7.17 -15.94 6.79
C VAL A 122 5.82 -15.65 7.42
N PRO A 123 5.49 -16.24 8.57
CA PRO A 123 4.34 -15.82 9.35
C PRO A 123 4.57 -14.43 9.92
N LEU A 124 3.51 -13.65 10.03
CA LEU A 124 3.53 -12.36 10.71
C LEU A 124 3.10 -12.55 12.16
N GLU A 125 3.84 -11.92 13.06
CA GLU A 125 3.55 -11.97 14.50
C GLU A 125 2.27 -11.18 14.83
N PRO A 126 1.32 -11.74 15.59
CA PRO A 126 0.04 -11.09 15.88
C PRO A 126 0.16 -9.74 16.58
N ASP A 127 1.19 -9.58 17.40
CA ASP A 127 1.43 -8.39 18.23
C ASP A 127 2.29 -7.33 17.53
N GLN A 128 2.78 -7.63 16.33
CA GLN A 128 3.61 -6.72 15.56
C GLN A 128 2.79 -6.04 14.47
N GLU A 129 2.42 -4.80 14.69
CA GLU A 129 1.58 -4.02 13.76
C GLU A 129 2.35 -3.43 12.57
N TYR A 130 3.66 -3.23 12.72
CA TYR A 130 4.48 -2.52 11.73
C TYR A 130 5.61 -3.40 11.23
N TYR A 131 5.65 -3.55 9.93
CA TYR A 131 6.73 -4.22 9.21
C TYR A 131 7.35 -3.29 8.18
N TYR A 132 8.65 -3.46 7.95
CA TYR A 132 9.36 -2.75 6.88
C TYR A 132 10.29 -3.68 6.11
N LEU A 133 10.47 -3.36 4.85
CA LEU A 133 11.36 -4.04 3.93
C LEU A 133 12.10 -3.01 3.09
N GLU A 134 13.40 -2.98 3.17
CA GLU A 134 14.26 -2.15 2.35
C GLU A 134 15.03 -3.03 1.38
N VAL A 135 14.90 -2.71 0.11
CA VAL A 135 15.49 -3.50 -0.97
C VAL A 135 16.32 -2.63 -1.91
N ARG A 136 17.25 -3.28 -2.59
CA ARG A 136 17.99 -2.72 -3.71
C ARG A 136 17.79 -3.65 -4.91
N ARG A 137 17.85 -3.12 -6.12
CA ARG A 137 17.87 -3.98 -7.32
C ARG A 137 19.11 -4.87 -7.31
N SER A 138 18.93 -6.16 -7.57
CA SER A 138 20.03 -7.06 -7.87
C SER A 138 20.74 -6.57 -9.14
N LYS A 139 22.05 -6.69 -9.18
CA LYS A 139 22.85 -6.35 -10.37
C LYS A 139 22.79 -7.48 -11.38
#